data_d714a3dc0d67803208750ab9b1b4cb0d
#
_entry.id   d714a3dc0d67803208750ab9b1b4cb0d
#
_cell.length_a   1.000
_cell.length_b   1.000
_cell.length_c   1.000
_cell.angle_alpha   90.00
_cell.angle_beta   90.00
_cell.angle_gamma   90.00
#
_symmetry.space_group_name_H-M   'P 1'
#
loop_
_entity.id
_entity.type
_entity.pdbx_description
1 polymer ?
#
loop_
_entity_poly.entity_id
_entity_poly.type
_entity_poly.pdbx_seq_one_letter_code
_entity_poly.pdbx_strand_id
1 'polypeptide(L)'
;MRISIASVGDMMIGTDYPRNHLPDDVGVSFLTDVAPILSAADIAFGNLEGVLVDGGEPGKKCSNPNACYLFRSPTRYAEHYRNAGFDVLSLANNHARDFGEEGRTSSMEAIAAAGMHHSGRVDDFASFEHGDLRIAVLAYAVTKNSNMMLDYELAFTTVARFAETHDIVVVSFHGEIGRAHV
;
A
#
# COMPACT_ATOMS: atom_id res chain seq x y z
N MET A 1 21.24 -6.61 -18.49
CA MET A 1 20.94 -5.94 -17.21
C MET A 1 20.07 -6.87 -16.39
N ARG A 2 20.27 -6.98 -15.08
CA ARG A 2 19.46 -7.77 -14.15
C ARG A 2 18.87 -6.81 -13.13
N ILE A 3 17.57 -6.89 -12.87
CA ILE A 3 16.87 -6.16 -11.82
C ILE A 3 16.20 -7.17 -10.89
N SER A 4 16.22 -6.90 -9.60
CA SER A 4 15.60 -7.70 -8.56
C SER A 4 14.45 -6.93 -7.92
N ILE A 5 13.31 -7.58 -7.74
CA ILE A 5 12.15 -7.01 -7.06
C ILE A 5 11.82 -7.89 -5.87
N ALA A 6 11.87 -7.32 -4.66
CA ALA A 6 11.34 -7.95 -3.46
C ALA A 6 9.87 -7.56 -3.29
N SER A 7 9.01 -8.54 -3.10
CA SER A 7 7.58 -8.29 -2.90
C SER A 7 7.09 -9.01 -1.66
N VAL A 8 6.34 -8.31 -0.82
CA VAL A 8 5.66 -8.87 0.35
C VAL A 8 4.16 -8.65 0.23
N GLY A 9 3.38 -9.42 0.99
CA GLY A 9 1.93 -9.29 1.06
C GLY A 9 1.49 -8.14 1.96
N ASP A 10 0.45 -8.40 2.76
CA ASP A 10 -0.17 -7.41 3.62
C ASP A 10 0.74 -7.03 4.80
N MET A 11 0.90 -5.73 4.97
CA MET A 11 1.75 -5.14 6.00
C MET A 11 0.90 -4.29 6.94
N MET A 12 0.84 -4.72 8.19
CA MET A 12 0.20 -3.96 9.27
C MET A 12 1.08 -4.08 10.52
N ILE A 13 1.86 -3.03 10.80
CA ILE A 13 2.85 -3.01 11.89
C ILE A 13 2.32 -2.41 13.19
N GLY A 14 1.07 -2.74 13.51
CA GLY A 14 0.38 -2.29 14.70
C GLY A 14 -0.71 -1.27 14.39
N THR A 15 -1.55 -1.01 15.39
CA THR A 15 -2.63 -0.02 15.31
C THR A 15 -2.78 0.69 16.65
N ASP A 16 -3.12 1.98 16.62
CA ASP A 16 -3.44 2.75 17.82
C ASP A 16 -4.95 2.90 18.06
N TYR A 17 -5.76 2.24 17.22
CA TYR A 17 -7.22 2.32 17.27
C TYR A 17 -7.88 0.92 17.25
N PRO A 18 -8.98 0.70 18.02
CA PRO A 18 -9.55 1.56 19.07
C PRO A 18 -8.74 1.54 20.37
N ARG A 19 -7.76 0.66 20.43
CA ARG A 19 -6.81 0.53 21.56
C ARG A 19 -5.41 0.56 20.98
N ASN A 20 -4.49 1.12 21.76
CA ASN A 20 -3.10 1.16 21.36
C ASN A 20 -2.47 -0.25 21.41
N HIS A 21 -2.10 -0.76 20.25
CA HIS A 21 -1.34 -1.98 20.04
C HIS A 21 -0.04 -1.67 19.25
N LEU A 22 0.41 -0.41 19.29
CA LEU A 22 1.70 -0.06 18.76
C LEU A 22 2.78 -0.61 19.70
N PRO A 23 3.98 -0.98 19.19
CA PRO A 23 5.07 -1.46 20.00
C PRO A 23 5.65 -0.35 20.90
N ASP A 24 6.26 -0.76 22.03
CA ASP A 24 6.84 0.15 23.01
C ASP A 24 8.01 0.97 22.45
N ASP A 25 8.73 0.43 21.45
CA ASP A 25 9.84 1.10 20.76
C ASP A 25 9.40 1.98 19.58
N VAL A 26 8.12 2.36 19.54
CA VAL A 26 7.49 3.16 18.48
C VAL A 26 7.62 2.55 17.07
N GLY A 27 7.80 1.22 16.97
CA GLY A 27 7.82 0.46 15.72
C GLY A 27 9.19 0.29 15.06
N VAL A 28 10.26 0.76 15.69
CA VAL A 28 11.61 0.72 15.12
C VAL A 28 12.10 -0.72 14.89
N SER A 29 11.78 -1.66 15.77
CA SER A 29 12.26 -3.06 15.67
C SER A 29 11.46 -3.93 14.69
N PHE A 30 10.24 -3.53 14.32
CA PHE A 30 9.32 -4.41 13.58
C PHE A 30 9.86 -4.97 12.28
N LEU A 31 10.61 -4.17 11.55
CA LEU A 31 11.10 -4.53 10.22
C LEU A 31 12.60 -4.85 10.21
N THR A 32 13.25 -4.86 11.37
CA THR A 32 14.72 -5.01 11.48
C THR A 32 15.22 -6.31 10.83
N ASP A 33 14.54 -7.43 11.04
CA ASP A 33 14.98 -8.74 10.56
C ASP A 33 14.78 -8.91 9.04
N VAL A 34 13.80 -8.20 8.46
CA VAL A 34 13.50 -8.27 7.02
C VAL A 34 14.16 -7.15 6.21
N ALA A 35 14.55 -6.07 6.85
CA ALA A 35 15.19 -4.92 6.21
C ALA A 35 16.43 -5.28 5.37
N PRO A 36 17.35 -6.18 5.82
CA PRO A 36 18.49 -6.57 4.98
C PRO A 36 18.09 -7.26 3.68
N ILE A 37 16.97 -7.98 3.65
CA ILE A 37 16.46 -8.68 2.47
C ILE A 37 15.81 -7.67 1.51
N LEU A 38 14.98 -6.78 2.05
CA LEU A 38 14.29 -5.75 1.28
C LEU A 38 15.28 -4.77 0.65
N SER A 39 16.21 -4.24 1.45
CA SER A 39 17.24 -3.30 1.00
C SER A 39 18.28 -3.89 0.03
N ALA A 40 18.36 -5.22 -0.06
CA ALA A 40 19.23 -5.88 -1.03
C ALA A 40 18.60 -5.99 -2.44
N ALA A 41 17.31 -5.78 -2.57
CA ALA A 41 16.64 -5.71 -3.85
C ALA A 41 16.79 -4.33 -4.48
N ASP A 42 16.69 -4.27 -5.82
CA ASP A 42 16.69 -3.00 -6.56
C ASP A 42 15.37 -2.22 -6.29
N ILE A 43 14.28 -2.96 -6.09
CA ILE A 43 12.96 -2.40 -5.75
C ILE A 43 12.30 -3.30 -4.70
N ALA A 44 11.74 -2.70 -3.65
CA ALA A 44 10.91 -3.41 -2.69
C ALA A 44 9.47 -2.85 -2.69
N PHE A 45 8.51 -3.78 -2.77
CA PHE A 45 7.08 -3.51 -2.84
C PHE A 45 6.32 -4.25 -1.74
N GLY A 46 5.26 -3.61 -1.20
CA GLY A 46 4.35 -4.26 -0.25
C GLY A 46 2.95 -3.64 -0.25
N ASN A 47 1.97 -4.37 0.28
CA ASN A 47 0.62 -3.85 0.46
C ASN A 47 0.45 -3.26 1.86
N LEU A 48 0.24 -1.94 1.96
CA LEU A 48 -0.02 -1.26 3.22
C LEU A 48 -1.48 -1.50 3.64
N GLU A 49 -1.68 -2.49 4.50
CA GLU A 49 -3.00 -2.90 5.00
C GLU A 49 -3.40 -2.05 6.20
N GLY A 50 -4.04 -0.93 5.93
CA GLY A 50 -4.44 0.09 6.91
C GLY A 50 -4.17 1.51 6.43
N VAL A 51 -4.25 2.46 7.35
CA VAL A 51 -4.00 3.87 7.06
C VAL A 51 -2.89 4.44 7.93
N LEU A 52 -2.14 5.37 7.36
CA LEU A 52 -1.19 6.22 8.07
C LEU A 52 -1.85 7.59 8.30
N VAL A 53 -2.35 7.81 9.52
CA VAL A 53 -3.01 9.07 9.88
C VAL A 53 -2.87 9.33 11.38
N ASP A 54 -2.62 10.58 11.74
CA ASP A 54 -2.50 11.01 13.14
C ASP A 54 -3.87 11.46 13.66
N GLY A 55 -4.60 10.51 14.28
CA GLY A 55 -5.95 10.75 14.79
C GLY A 55 -7.06 10.49 13.76
N GLY A 56 -8.14 11.26 13.84
CA GLY A 56 -9.32 11.14 12.96
C GLY A 56 -10.34 10.11 13.43
N GLU A 57 -11.54 10.19 12.85
CA GLU A 57 -12.65 9.30 13.13
C GLU A 57 -12.80 8.23 12.06
N PRO A 58 -13.25 7.01 12.43
CA PRO A 58 -13.50 5.96 11.46
C PRO A 58 -14.46 6.36 10.34
N GLY A 59 -14.03 6.15 9.10
CA GLY A 59 -14.88 6.34 7.91
C GLY A 59 -15.58 5.07 7.46
N LYS A 60 -15.03 3.91 7.82
CA LYS A 60 -15.58 2.60 7.46
C LYS A 60 -16.81 2.27 8.31
N LYS A 61 -17.88 1.86 7.63
CA LYS A 61 -19.09 1.35 8.28
C LYS A 61 -19.19 -0.14 8.04
N CYS A 62 -19.21 -0.91 9.12
CA CYS A 62 -19.34 -2.36 9.06
C CYS A 62 -20.77 -2.80 9.37
N SER A 63 -21.29 -3.73 8.60
CA SER A 63 -22.61 -4.34 8.85
C SER A 63 -22.64 -5.18 10.14
N ASN A 64 -21.50 -5.75 10.53
CA ASN A 64 -21.33 -6.46 11.79
C ASN A 64 -20.24 -5.77 12.63
N PRO A 65 -20.59 -5.04 13.70
CA PRO A 65 -19.62 -4.35 14.55
C PRO A 65 -18.61 -5.28 15.23
N ASN A 66 -18.98 -6.55 15.47
CA ASN A 66 -18.10 -7.54 16.11
C ASN A 66 -17.05 -8.13 15.14
N ALA A 67 -17.19 -7.87 13.84
CA ALA A 67 -16.26 -8.27 12.81
C ALA A 67 -15.73 -7.05 12.03
N CYS A 68 -15.68 -5.90 12.69
CA CYS A 68 -15.21 -4.65 12.13
C CYS A 68 -13.79 -4.39 12.60
N TYR A 69 -12.84 -4.59 11.70
CA TYR A 69 -11.43 -4.31 11.95
C TYR A 69 -11.06 -3.00 11.29
N LEU A 70 -10.40 -2.14 12.04
CA LEU A 70 -9.93 -0.82 11.60
C LEU A 70 -8.46 -0.70 11.98
N PHE A 71 -7.63 -0.37 11.01
CA PHE A 71 -6.19 -0.30 11.21
C PHE A 71 -5.71 1.13 10.98
N ARG A 72 -5.08 1.69 12.03
CA ARG A 72 -4.50 3.02 12.01
C ARG A 72 -3.12 3.00 12.64
N SER A 73 -2.15 3.52 11.91
CA SER A 73 -0.80 3.76 12.42
C SER A 73 -0.45 5.24 12.24
N PRO A 74 0.40 5.80 13.10
CA PRO A 74 0.85 7.18 12.95
C PRO A 74 1.58 7.42 11.63
N THR A 75 1.47 8.64 11.07
CA THR A 75 2.11 9.01 9.78
C THR A 75 3.62 8.79 9.77
N ARG A 76 4.31 8.96 10.92
CA ARG A 76 5.75 8.69 11.08
C ARG A 76 6.16 7.26 10.74
N TYR A 77 5.21 6.30 10.70
CA TYR A 77 5.50 4.91 10.35
C TYR A 77 5.87 4.74 8.87
N ALA A 78 5.59 5.72 8.02
CA ALA A 78 6.11 5.75 6.65
C ALA A 78 7.65 5.66 6.63
N GLU A 79 8.33 6.34 7.57
CA GLU A 79 9.79 6.28 7.69
C GLU A 79 10.29 4.87 8.07
N HIS A 80 9.53 4.09 8.85
CA HIS A 80 9.93 2.72 9.18
C HIS A 80 9.91 1.82 7.93
N TYR A 81 8.90 1.98 7.08
CA TYR A 81 8.85 1.27 5.79
C TYR A 81 10.00 1.71 4.88
N ARG A 82 10.24 3.01 4.76
CA ARG A 82 11.36 3.54 3.96
C ARG A 82 12.71 3.02 4.45
N ASN A 83 12.95 3.06 5.74
CA ASN A 83 14.20 2.61 6.37
C ASN A 83 14.39 1.08 6.25
N ALA A 84 13.32 0.32 6.15
CA ALA A 84 13.36 -1.12 5.88
C ALA A 84 13.68 -1.44 4.40
N GLY A 85 13.67 -0.44 3.52
CA GLY A 85 14.03 -0.59 2.11
C GLY A 85 12.86 -0.61 1.14
N PHE A 86 11.63 -0.32 1.58
CA PHE A 86 10.49 -0.22 0.65
C PHE A 86 10.59 1.02 -0.23
N ASP A 87 10.23 0.85 -1.50
CA ASP A 87 10.21 1.88 -2.52
C ASP A 87 8.78 2.20 -2.97
N VAL A 88 7.88 1.20 -2.97
CA VAL A 88 6.50 1.35 -3.43
C VAL A 88 5.54 0.64 -2.48
N LEU A 89 4.47 1.33 -2.09
CA LEU A 89 3.41 0.77 -1.26
C LEU A 89 2.07 0.77 -2.02
N SER A 90 1.39 -0.39 -2.02
CA SER A 90 0.01 -0.48 -2.48
C SER A 90 -0.95 0.05 -1.43
N LEU A 91 -1.90 0.86 -1.87
CA LEU A 91 -3.09 1.30 -1.12
C LEU A 91 -4.38 0.73 -1.74
N ALA A 92 -4.24 -0.28 -2.61
CA ALA A 92 -5.37 -1.01 -3.19
C ALA A 92 -5.77 -2.18 -2.29
N ASN A 93 -6.54 -1.90 -1.25
CA ASN A 93 -7.06 -2.91 -0.31
C ASN A 93 -8.33 -2.41 0.40
N ASN A 94 -8.97 -3.27 1.17
CA ASN A 94 -10.21 -2.99 1.89
C ASN A 94 -10.01 -2.15 3.17
N HIS A 95 -8.76 -1.94 3.60
CA HIS A 95 -8.40 -1.13 4.78
C HIS A 95 -7.84 0.26 4.45
N ALA A 96 -7.55 0.55 3.18
CA ALA A 96 -7.02 1.84 2.76
C ALA A 96 -7.92 3.05 3.10
N ARG A 97 -9.20 2.81 3.43
CA ARG A 97 -10.19 3.83 3.79
C ARG A 97 -10.84 3.59 5.15
N ASP A 98 -10.18 2.91 6.06
CA ASP A 98 -10.70 2.68 7.41
C ASP A 98 -11.04 4.01 8.13
N PHE A 99 -10.28 5.07 7.84
CA PHE A 99 -10.51 6.44 8.29
C PHE A 99 -10.93 7.39 7.15
N GLY A 100 -11.71 6.86 6.20
CA GLY A 100 -12.27 7.63 5.09
C GLY A 100 -11.23 8.04 4.04
N GLU A 101 -11.63 9.00 3.19
CA GLU A 101 -10.71 9.56 2.18
C GLU A 101 -9.59 10.40 2.81
N GLU A 102 -9.85 11.02 3.95
CA GLU A 102 -8.85 11.79 4.69
C GLU A 102 -7.71 10.87 5.16
N GLY A 103 -8.03 9.70 5.73
CA GLY A 103 -7.04 8.72 6.15
C GLY A 103 -6.21 8.18 4.97
N ARG A 104 -6.85 7.91 3.82
CA ARG A 104 -6.14 7.48 2.63
C ARG A 104 -5.24 8.57 2.06
N THR A 105 -5.74 9.82 1.99
CA THR A 105 -4.93 10.95 1.52
C THR A 105 -3.73 11.17 2.44
N SER A 106 -3.93 11.12 3.75
CA SER A 106 -2.83 11.18 4.73
C SER A 106 -1.78 10.09 4.51
N SER A 107 -2.22 8.84 4.19
CA SER A 107 -1.30 7.75 3.87
C SER A 107 -0.48 8.05 2.60
N MET A 108 -1.13 8.54 1.54
CA MET A 108 -0.45 8.91 0.29
C MET A 108 0.61 10.01 0.53
N GLU A 109 0.24 11.04 1.29
CA GLU A 109 1.13 12.14 1.64
C GLU A 109 2.31 11.68 2.49
N ALA A 110 2.07 10.83 3.50
CA ALA A 110 3.12 10.30 4.37
C ALA A 110 4.11 9.42 3.58
N ILE A 111 3.62 8.55 2.70
CA ILE A 111 4.44 7.71 1.81
C ILE A 111 5.31 8.58 0.90
N ALA A 112 4.71 9.57 0.24
CA ALA A 112 5.43 10.48 -0.64
C ALA A 112 6.46 11.34 0.11
N ALA A 113 6.13 11.83 1.31
CA ALA A 113 7.03 12.59 2.16
C ALA A 113 8.25 11.77 2.61
N ALA A 114 8.09 10.45 2.83
CA ALA A 114 9.17 9.53 3.13
C ALA A 114 10.00 9.14 1.89
N GLY A 115 9.70 9.67 0.70
CA GLY A 115 10.43 9.40 -0.53
C GLY A 115 10.08 8.06 -1.18
N MET A 116 8.91 7.51 -0.88
CA MET A 116 8.38 6.30 -1.51
C MET A 116 7.26 6.65 -2.51
N HIS A 117 6.93 5.70 -3.36
CA HIS A 117 5.80 5.75 -4.28
C HIS A 117 4.59 5.01 -3.73
N HIS A 118 3.40 5.35 -4.21
CA HIS A 118 2.17 4.62 -3.90
C HIS A 118 1.37 4.34 -5.16
N SER A 119 0.47 3.37 -5.07
CA SER A 119 -0.48 3.02 -6.11
C SER A 119 -1.73 2.40 -5.49
N GLY A 120 -2.92 2.68 -6.04
CA GLY A 120 -4.10 1.93 -5.61
C GLY A 120 -5.40 2.69 -5.51
N ARG A 121 -5.39 4.02 -5.35
CA ARG A 121 -6.58 4.85 -5.53
C ARG A 121 -7.01 4.81 -7.00
N VAL A 122 -8.26 5.14 -7.31
CA VAL A 122 -8.70 5.28 -8.70
C VAL A 122 -7.77 6.23 -9.45
N ASP A 123 -7.23 5.77 -10.58
CA ASP A 123 -6.27 6.46 -11.44
C ASP A 123 -4.91 6.81 -10.78
N ASP A 124 -4.62 6.25 -9.63
CA ASP A 124 -3.34 6.39 -8.94
C ASP A 124 -2.45 5.18 -9.23
N PHE A 125 -1.37 5.40 -9.96
CA PHE A 125 -0.39 4.41 -10.34
C PHE A 125 1.03 4.94 -10.09
N ALA A 126 1.91 4.13 -9.51
CA ALA A 126 3.30 4.50 -9.35
C ALA A 126 4.02 4.41 -10.70
N SER A 127 4.78 5.46 -11.01
CA SER A 127 5.67 5.53 -12.18
C SER A 127 6.93 6.27 -11.79
N PHE A 128 8.09 5.62 -11.94
CA PHE A 128 9.38 6.15 -11.50
C PHE A 128 10.53 5.56 -12.33
N GLU A 129 11.71 6.15 -12.17
CA GLU A 129 12.93 5.68 -12.80
C GLU A 129 13.82 4.94 -11.79
N HIS A 130 14.44 3.86 -12.23
CA HIS A 130 15.50 3.15 -11.51
C HIS A 130 16.67 2.90 -12.47
N GLY A 131 17.76 3.64 -12.29
CA GLY A 131 18.82 3.71 -13.30
C GLY A 131 18.28 4.23 -14.64
N ASP A 132 18.48 3.48 -15.70
CA ASP A 132 17.97 3.82 -17.04
C ASP A 132 16.59 3.22 -17.35
N LEU A 133 15.96 2.53 -16.38
CA LEU A 133 14.68 1.86 -16.56
C LEU A 133 13.53 2.71 -16.02
N ARG A 134 12.46 2.81 -16.81
CA ARG A 134 11.18 3.33 -16.38
C ARG A 134 10.30 2.18 -15.88
N ILE A 135 9.81 2.29 -14.66
CA ILE A 135 9.09 1.25 -13.95
C ILE A 135 7.71 1.77 -13.57
N ALA A 136 6.68 0.97 -13.82
CA ALA A 136 5.34 1.21 -13.32
C ALA A 136 4.91 0.11 -12.35
N VAL A 137 4.24 0.51 -11.27
CA VAL A 137 3.56 -0.42 -10.36
C VAL A 137 2.08 -0.06 -10.30
N LEU A 138 1.25 -0.99 -10.76
CA LEU A 138 -0.19 -0.84 -10.90
C LEU A 138 -0.89 -1.73 -9.88
N ALA A 139 -1.38 -1.14 -8.79
CA ALA A 139 -2.07 -1.88 -7.74
C ALA A 139 -3.59 -1.82 -7.91
N TYR A 140 -4.23 -2.97 -7.84
CA TYR A 140 -5.66 -3.18 -8.03
C TYR A 140 -6.28 -3.90 -6.84
N ALA A 141 -7.56 -3.64 -6.59
CA ALA A 141 -8.35 -4.37 -5.61
C ALA A 141 -9.80 -4.56 -6.07
N VAL A 142 -10.53 -5.42 -5.36
CA VAL A 142 -11.99 -5.58 -5.54
C VAL A 142 -12.80 -4.54 -4.75
N THR A 143 -12.14 -3.61 -4.09
CA THR A 143 -12.74 -2.61 -3.20
C THR A 143 -13.13 -1.36 -3.99
N LYS A 144 -14.32 -0.82 -3.70
CA LYS A 144 -14.77 0.46 -4.28
C LYS A 144 -13.78 1.60 -4.00
N ASN A 145 -13.63 2.50 -4.97
CA ASN A 145 -12.72 3.66 -4.93
C ASN A 145 -11.22 3.30 -4.95
N SER A 146 -10.88 2.06 -5.30
CA SER A 146 -9.55 1.67 -5.75
C SER A 146 -9.54 1.44 -7.26
N ASN A 147 -8.37 1.29 -7.86
CA ASN A 147 -8.26 0.75 -9.20
C ASN A 147 -8.96 -0.62 -9.21
N MET A 148 -10.08 -0.70 -9.93
CA MET A 148 -10.99 -1.84 -9.82
C MET A 148 -10.48 -3.03 -10.63
N MET A 149 -10.13 -4.12 -9.93
CA MET A 149 -9.64 -5.34 -10.56
C MET A 149 -10.69 -6.02 -11.45
N LEU A 150 -11.97 -5.91 -11.10
CA LEU A 150 -13.06 -6.57 -11.83
C LEU A 150 -13.50 -5.82 -13.10
N ASP A 151 -13.02 -4.62 -13.33
CA ASP A 151 -13.13 -3.93 -14.60
C ASP A 151 -11.96 -4.37 -15.51
N TYR A 152 -12.10 -5.56 -16.08
CA TYR A 152 -11.03 -6.18 -16.85
C TYR A 152 -10.65 -5.38 -18.09
N GLU A 153 -11.61 -4.75 -18.76
CA GLU A 153 -11.33 -3.92 -19.94
C GLU A 153 -10.45 -2.71 -19.59
N LEU A 154 -10.82 -1.99 -18.52
CA LEU A 154 -10.04 -0.86 -18.05
C LEU A 154 -8.68 -1.31 -17.54
N ALA A 155 -8.61 -2.42 -16.82
CA ALA A 155 -7.34 -2.94 -16.31
C ALA A 155 -6.40 -3.33 -17.47
N PHE A 156 -6.87 -4.06 -18.48
CA PHE A 156 -6.07 -4.43 -19.64
C PHE A 156 -5.59 -3.22 -20.43
N THR A 157 -6.49 -2.27 -20.72
CA THR A 157 -6.11 -1.06 -21.47
C THR A 157 -5.10 -0.20 -20.69
N THR A 158 -5.24 -0.14 -19.38
CA THR A 158 -4.29 0.58 -18.51
C THR A 158 -2.92 -0.10 -18.53
N VAL A 159 -2.85 -1.43 -18.33
CA VAL A 159 -1.59 -2.17 -18.40
C VAL A 159 -0.92 -2.00 -19.76
N ALA A 160 -1.69 -2.12 -20.87
CA ALA A 160 -1.16 -1.94 -22.22
C ALA A 160 -0.57 -0.52 -22.42
N ARG A 161 -1.26 0.51 -21.96
CA ARG A 161 -0.79 1.90 -22.05
C ARG A 161 0.52 2.12 -21.27
N PHE A 162 0.66 1.55 -20.09
CA PHE A 162 1.92 1.65 -19.34
C PHE A 162 3.03 0.84 -20.00
N ALA A 163 2.74 -0.32 -20.58
CA ALA A 163 3.71 -1.13 -21.30
C ALA A 163 4.30 -0.45 -22.56
N GLU A 164 3.58 0.51 -23.16
CA GLU A 164 4.12 1.31 -24.27
C GLU A 164 5.18 2.31 -23.85
N THR A 165 5.21 2.69 -22.58
CA THR A 165 6.05 3.80 -22.09
C THR A 165 7.02 3.42 -20.98
N HIS A 166 6.90 2.20 -20.43
CA HIS A 166 7.74 1.71 -19.33
C HIS A 166 8.43 0.41 -19.72
N ASP A 167 9.63 0.24 -19.21
CA ASP A 167 10.45 -0.96 -19.47
C ASP A 167 9.96 -2.16 -18.64
N ILE A 168 9.40 -1.88 -17.44
CA ILE A 168 8.85 -2.89 -16.53
C ILE A 168 7.50 -2.39 -16.01
N VAL A 169 6.49 -3.26 -16.11
CA VAL A 169 5.17 -3.03 -15.51
C VAL A 169 4.87 -4.14 -14.52
N VAL A 170 4.78 -3.79 -13.25
CA VAL A 170 4.40 -4.71 -12.16
C VAL A 170 2.91 -4.51 -11.88
N VAL A 171 2.14 -5.58 -11.86
CA VAL A 171 0.71 -5.56 -11.52
C VAL A 171 0.48 -6.31 -10.23
N SER A 172 -0.09 -5.64 -9.25
CA SER A 172 -0.44 -6.21 -7.95
C SER A 172 -1.95 -6.30 -7.79
N PHE A 173 -2.41 -7.38 -7.18
CA PHE A 173 -3.82 -7.61 -6.88
C PHE A 173 -4.02 -7.86 -5.39
N HIS A 174 -5.01 -7.19 -4.81
CA HIS A 174 -5.49 -7.50 -3.47
C HIS A 174 -6.93 -8.02 -3.55
N GLY A 175 -7.16 -9.21 -2.99
CA GLY A 175 -8.48 -9.82 -2.90
C GLY A 175 -8.53 -10.80 -1.75
N GLU A 176 -9.50 -10.63 -0.86
CA GLU A 176 -9.70 -11.57 0.24
C GLU A 176 -10.48 -12.80 -0.21
N ILE A 177 -10.08 -13.99 0.29
CA ILE A 177 -10.83 -15.22 0.12
C ILE A 177 -12.04 -15.17 1.06
N GLY A 178 -13.22 -15.14 0.49
CA GLY A 178 -14.46 -15.07 1.24
C GLY A 178 -15.44 -14.08 0.62
N ARG A 179 -16.38 -13.60 1.37
CA ARG A 179 -17.39 -12.69 0.85
C ARG A 179 -16.73 -11.36 0.47
N ALA A 180 -16.76 -11.04 -0.82
CA ALA A 180 -16.54 -9.67 -1.24
C ALA A 180 -17.47 -8.78 -0.41
N HIS A 181 -16.91 -7.93 0.43
CA HIS A 181 -17.69 -6.92 1.13
C HIS A 181 -18.07 -5.86 0.10
N VAL A 182 -19.23 -6.05 -0.48
CA VAL A 182 -19.87 -5.12 -1.41
C VAL A 182 -20.55 -4.02 -0.61
#